data_4a7f7bc9efd1eb653a1e57df12d08624
#
_entry.id   4a7f7bc9efd1eb653a1e57df12d08624
#
_cell.length_a   1.000
_cell.length_b   1.000
_cell.length_c   1.000
_cell.angle_alpha   90.00
_cell.angle_beta   90.00
_cell.angle_gamma   90.00
#
_symmetry.space_group_name_H-M   'P 1'
#
loop_
_entity.id
_entity.type
_entity.pdbx_description
1 polymer ?
#
loop_
_entity_poly.entity_id
_entity_poly.type
_entity_poly.pdbx_seq_one_letter_code
_entity_poly.pdbx_strand_id
1 'polypeptide(L)'
;MNSFAEKGAALAACALLVFGLSGCGGSSSSASKDTLRVGVTNFADSLEPTANYFGWQVMRYGVGEALVHFDDKMRPEPWIAESWLVAPDQMSWTFKIKNIKFSNGNPVTGEAVKKSIERTFAKAPRAQAMFPLDHITADGQTVTIYTKKPIATLPGMLGDPLFIIVDTSAEGKQDFDKQGPISTGPYVVKSFSKAKTELDANPNYYAAVPYKHAVVNTIDDPSTRAMALQKGEVDVAVNIAPGDLALFKDKSKFTTSEIDSIRDVLARLSVKEGKPLADPRVRAALIE
;
A
#
# COMPACT_ATOMS: atom_id res chain seq x y z
N MET A 1 77.48 40.72 -6.58
CA MET A 1 78.57 40.71 -5.56
C MET A 1 78.02 40.08 -4.30
N ASN A 2 78.49 38.92 -4.03
CA ASN A 2 78.88 38.38 -2.73
C ASN A 2 77.73 38.32 -1.65
N SER A 3 77.58 37.31 -0.94
CA SER A 3 78.20 36.06 -0.71
C SER A 3 77.78 35.56 0.69
N PHE A 4 77.64 34.26 0.83
CA PHE A 4 77.87 33.45 2.07
C PHE A 4 76.95 33.69 3.28
N ALA A 5 76.53 32.77 3.89
CA ALA A 5 76.73 31.34 4.13
C ALA A 5 76.34 31.04 5.58
N GLU A 6 75.67 29.98 5.72
CA GLU A 6 75.86 28.83 6.66
C GLU A 6 75.69 28.99 8.18
N LYS A 7 75.05 27.97 8.66
CA LYS A 7 75.16 27.28 9.96
C LYS A 7 74.31 27.83 11.10
N GLY A 8 73.57 27.10 11.81
CA GLY A 8 73.53 25.66 12.13
C GLY A 8 72.51 25.42 13.20
N ALA A 9 72.03 24.25 13.17
CA ALA A 9 71.49 23.32 14.16
C ALA A 9 71.07 23.81 15.57
N ALA A 10 69.90 23.48 16.05
CA ALA A 10 69.59 22.41 16.98
C ALA A 10 68.24 22.55 17.69
N LEU A 11 67.44 21.54 17.58
CA LEU A 11 66.57 20.91 18.59
C LEU A 11 65.81 21.78 19.61
N ALA A 12 64.48 21.79 19.51
CA ALA A 12 63.63 21.40 20.65
C ALA A 12 62.22 21.04 20.16
N ALA A 13 61.87 19.80 20.33
CA ALA A 13 60.55 19.24 20.14
C ALA A 13 59.59 19.80 21.21
N CYS A 14 58.46 20.36 20.75
CA CYS A 14 57.26 20.48 21.57
C CYS A 14 56.09 20.03 20.73
N ALA A 15 55.68 18.78 20.98
CA ALA A 15 54.48 18.20 20.47
C ALA A 15 53.27 18.87 21.10
N LEU A 16 52.56 19.70 20.35
CA LEU A 16 51.21 20.14 20.68
C LEU A 16 50.22 19.25 19.95
N LEU A 17 49.71 18.26 20.70
CA LEU A 17 48.53 17.48 20.36
C LEU A 17 47.32 18.42 20.27
N VAL A 18 46.99 18.86 19.08
CA VAL A 18 45.68 19.42 18.79
C VAL A 18 44.73 18.25 18.64
N PHE A 19 44.00 17.93 19.69
CA PHE A 19 42.80 17.13 19.60
C PHE A 19 41.78 17.89 18.74
N GLY A 20 41.74 17.56 17.46
CA GLY A 20 40.65 17.90 16.60
C GLY A 20 39.40 17.15 17.07
N LEU A 21 38.51 17.89 17.74
CA LEU A 21 37.13 17.44 17.89
C LEU A 21 36.55 17.37 16.47
N SER A 22 36.65 16.19 15.88
CA SER A 22 35.79 15.81 14.76
C SER A 22 34.37 15.77 15.28
N GLY A 23 33.67 16.89 15.15
CA GLY A 23 32.24 16.94 15.36
C GLY A 23 31.62 15.87 14.48
N CYS A 24 30.93 14.91 15.08
CA CYS A 24 29.95 14.11 14.41
C CYS A 24 28.91 15.05 13.82
N GLY A 25 29.19 15.54 12.61
CA GLY A 25 28.18 16.08 11.75
C GLY A 25 27.22 14.95 11.45
N GLY A 26 26.07 14.97 12.10
CA GLY A 26 24.95 14.10 11.69
C GLY A 26 24.74 14.33 10.21
N SER A 27 24.99 13.30 9.42
CA SER A 27 24.59 13.27 8.03
C SER A 27 23.07 13.37 8.01
N SER A 28 22.57 14.60 7.91
CA SER A 28 21.23 14.80 7.36
C SER A 28 21.32 14.24 5.94
N SER A 29 20.90 13.01 5.77
CA SER A 29 20.67 12.45 4.45
C SER A 29 19.67 13.38 3.78
N SER A 30 20.18 14.23 2.87
CA SER A 30 19.30 14.98 1.99
C SER A 30 18.43 13.95 1.30
N ALA A 31 17.16 13.91 1.69
CA ALA A 31 16.20 13.02 1.06
C ALA A 31 16.30 13.23 -0.45
N SER A 32 16.59 12.17 -1.18
CA SER A 32 16.58 12.22 -2.64
C SER A 32 15.20 12.72 -3.06
N LYS A 33 15.16 13.76 -3.90
CA LYS A 33 13.90 14.30 -4.44
C LYS A 33 13.07 13.24 -5.18
N ASP A 34 13.68 12.10 -5.52
CA ASP A 34 13.09 11.01 -6.25
C ASP A 34 12.49 9.90 -5.35
N THR A 35 12.60 10.02 -4.03
CA THR A 35 12.15 8.98 -3.07
C THR A 35 11.06 9.54 -2.15
N LEU A 36 9.91 8.85 -2.10
CA LEU A 36 8.85 9.07 -1.13
C LEU A 36 9.03 8.13 0.06
N ARG A 37 9.06 8.66 1.29
CA ARG A 37 9.15 7.87 2.52
C ARG A 37 7.83 7.94 3.27
N VAL A 38 7.23 6.79 3.52
CA VAL A 38 5.90 6.67 4.15
C VAL A 38 6.00 5.90 5.45
N GLY A 39 5.44 6.43 6.53
CA GLY A 39 5.30 5.75 7.81
C GLY A 39 3.89 5.15 7.93
N VAL A 40 3.80 3.84 8.15
CA VAL A 40 2.53 3.11 8.24
C VAL A 40 2.48 2.19 9.47
N THR A 41 1.29 1.75 9.84
CA THR A 41 1.10 0.59 10.72
C THR A 41 1.10 -0.68 9.86
N ASN A 42 1.83 -1.72 10.28
CA ASN A 42 1.82 -3.00 9.56
C ASN A 42 0.59 -3.82 9.95
N PHE A 43 0.04 -4.54 8.96
CA PHE A 43 -0.96 -5.57 9.18
C PHE A 43 -0.83 -6.76 8.21
N ALA A 44 0.22 -6.79 7.40
CA ALA A 44 0.44 -7.84 6.41
C ALA A 44 1.80 -8.53 6.62
N ASP A 45 1.75 -9.85 6.61
CA ASP A 45 2.93 -10.72 6.63
C ASP A 45 3.28 -11.26 5.24
N SER A 46 2.48 -10.92 4.24
CA SER A 46 2.56 -11.36 2.86
C SER A 46 2.03 -10.28 1.92
N LEU A 47 2.42 -10.34 0.67
CA LEU A 47 1.92 -9.49 -0.42
C LEU A 47 1.01 -10.27 -1.40
N GLU A 48 0.60 -11.50 -1.07
CA GLU A 48 -0.38 -12.27 -1.84
C GLU A 48 -1.79 -11.67 -1.64
N PRO A 49 -2.41 -11.07 -2.68
CA PRO A 49 -3.66 -10.33 -2.51
C PRO A 49 -4.84 -11.19 -2.04
N THR A 50 -4.81 -12.48 -2.37
CA THR A 50 -5.90 -13.42 -2.04
C THR A 50 -5.78 -14.00 -0.63
N ALA A 51 -4.64 -13.80 0.05
CA ALA A 51 -4.42 -14.28 1.41
C ALA A 51 -4.95 -13.26 2.44
N ASN A 52 -5.83 -13.70 3.33
CA ASN A 52 -6.42 -12.86 4.38
C ASN A 52 -6.99 -11.52 3.83
N TYR A 53 -6.45 -10.40 4.32
CA TYR A 53 -6.76 -9.04 3.88
C TYR A 53 -5.53 -8.34 3.28
N PHE A 54 -4.53 -9.08 2.81
CA PHE A 54 -3.25 -8.51 2.37
C PHE A 54 -3.35 -7.72 1.07
N GLY A 55 -4.39 -7.95 0.27
CA GLY A 55 -4.73 -7.10 -0.87
C GLY A 55 -4.82 -5.61 -0.51
N TRP A 56 -5.30 -5.28 0.71
CA TRP A 56 -5.32 -3.90 1.21
C TRP A 56 -3.92 -3.27 1.29
N GLN A 57 -2.92 -4.06 1.68
CA GLN A 57 -1.54 -3.60 1.72
C GLN A 57 -0.98 -3.40 0.32
N VAL A 58 -1.20 -4.37 -0.57
CA VAL A 58 -0.76 -4.32 -1.96
C VAL A 58 -1.34 -3.10 -2.69
N MET A 59 -2.63 -2.82 -2.51
CA MET A 59 -3.29 -1.66 -3.09
C MET A 59 -2.76 -0.35 -2.50
N ARG A 60 -2.59 -0.26 -1.17
CA ARG A 60 -2.05 0.94 -0.50
C ARG A 60 -0.60 1.25 -0.88
N TYR A 61 0.18 0.24 -1.21
CA TYR A 61 1.54 0.43 -1.70
C TYR A 61 1.58 0.86 -3.17
N GLY A 62 0.41 0.95 -3.83
CA GLY A 62 0.32 1.29 -5.24
C GLY A 62 0.90 0.19 -6.15
N VAL A 63 0.89 -1.07 -5.69
CA VAL A 63 1.37 -2.21 -6.49
C VAL A 63 0.24 -2.80 -7.30
N GLY A 64 -0.97 -2.86 -6.74
CA GLY A 64 -2.11 -3.48 -7.38
C GLY A 64 -3.32 -2.56 -7.51
N GLU A 65 -4.03 -2.71 -8.61
CA GLU A 65 -5.27 -2.01 -8.92
C GLU A 65 -6.39 -3.02 -9.19
N ALA A 66 -7.64 -2.59 -8.92
CA ALA A 66 -8.87 -3.34 -9.20
C ALA A 66 -9.58 -2.81 -10.44
N LEU A 67 -10.69 -3.44 -10.86
CA LEU A 67 -11.47 -2.94 -12.01
C LEU A 67 -12.03 -1.56 -11.76
N VAL A 68 -12.45 -1.28 -10.54
CA VAL A 68 -12.99 0.02 -10.12
C VAL A 68 -12.30 0.48 -8.85
N HIS A 69 -12.32 1.79 -8.59
CA HIS A 69 -11.98 2.38 -7.31
C HIS A 69 -13.20 3.13 -6.73
N PHE A 70 -13.04 3.72 -5.54
CA PHE A 70 -14.10 4.50 -4.91
C PHE A 70 -13.72 5.97 -4.83
N ASP A 71 -14.69 6.84 -5.09
CA ASP A 71 -14.57 8.26 -4.78
C ASP A 71 -14.74 8.54 -3.26
N ASP A 72 -14.61 9.80 -2.85
CA ASP A 72 -14.75 10.23 -1.45
C ASP A 72 -16.17 10.00 -0.88
N LYS A 73 -17.14 9.68 -1.73
CA LYS A 73 -18.53 9.34 -1.35
C LYS A 73 -18.81 7.85 -1.44
N MET A 74 -17.77 7.04 -1.55
CA MET A 74 -17.85 5.57 -1.70
C MET A 74 -18.64 5.12 -2.93
N ARG A 75 -18.64 5.90 -4.01
CA ARG A 75 -19.23 5.49 -5.29
C ARG A 75 -18.16 4.82 -6.14
N PRO A 76 -18.49 3.70 -6.81
CA PRO A 76 -17.55 3.05 -7.71
C PRO A 76 -17.29 3.91 -8.95
N GLU A 77 -15.99 4.10 -9.25
CA GLU A 77 -15.51 4.83 -10.42
C GLU A 77 -14.56 3.97 -11.27
N PRO A 78 -14.42 4.28 -12.58
CA PRO A 78 -13.54 3.56 -13.48
C PRO A 78 -12.07 3.56 -13.02
N TRP A 79 -11.45 2.36 -12.94
CA TRP A 79 -10.00 2.23 -12.70
C TRP A 79 -9.34 1.46 -13.84
N ILE A 80 -9.14 0.12 -13.73
CA ILE A 80 -8.71 -0.72 -14.86
C ILE A 80 -9.83 -0.85 -15.89
N ALA A 81 -11.07 -0.97 -15.43
CA ALA A 81 -12.22 -0.84 -16.31
C ALA A 81 -12.39 0.63 -16.74
N GLU A 82 -12.58 0.86 -18.03
CA GLU A 82 -12.90 2.15 -18.61
C GLU A 82 -14.37 2.51 -18.38
N SER A 83 -15.25 1.51 -18.46
CA SER A 83 -16.68 1.61 -18.28
C SER A 83 -17.30 0.23 -18.03
N TRP A 84 -18.56 0.22 -17.63
CA TRP A 84 -19.32 -1.03 -17.48
C TRP A 84 -20.80 -0.83 -17.81
N LEU A 85 -21.43 -1.92 -18.16
CA LEU A 85 -22.88 -2.01 -18.45
C LEU A 85 -23.46 -3.19 -17.65
N VAL A 86 -24.69 -3.03 -17.21
CA VAL A 86 -25.45 -4.09 -16.54
C VAL A 86 -26.57 -4.60 -17.47
N ALA A 87 -26.78 -5.91 -17.50
CA ALA A 87 -27.96 -6.48 -18.16
C ALA A 87 -29.25 -6.13 -17.40
N PRO A 88 -30.41 -6.06 -18.07
CA PRO A 88 -31.69 -5.68 -17.44
C PRO A 88 -32.08 -6.55 -16.25
N ASP A 89 -31.70 -7.83 -16.25
CA ASP A 89 -31.93 -8.79 -15.16
C ASP A 89 -30.93 -8.69 -14.02
N GLN A 90 -29.90 -7.84 -14.16
CA GLN A 90 -28.79 -7.65 -13.22
C GLN A 90 -28.00 -8.94 -12.92
N MET A 91 -28.08 -9.93 -13.78
CA MET A 91 -27.37 -11.20 -13.64
C MET A 91 -26.04 -11.21 -14.40
N SER A 92 -25.76 -10.20 -15.21
CA SER A 92 -24.46 -10.05 -15.84
C SER A 92 -24.04 -8.59 -15.94
N TRP A 93 -22.71 -8.38 -15.86
CA TRP A 93 -22.05 -7.10 -15.94
C TRP A 93 -20.88 -7.19 -16.93
N THR A 94 -20.89 -6.31 -17.92
CA THR A 94 -19.86 -6.26 -18.96
C THR A 94 -18.96 -5.05 -18.70
N PHE A 95 -17.67 -5.30 -18.54
CA PHE A 95 -16.64 -4.29 -18.31
C PHE A 95 -15.76 -4.15 -19.54
N LYS A 96 -15.55 -2.90 -19.97
CA LYS A 96 -14.56 -2.56 -20.99
C LYS A 96 -13.23 -2.25 -20.31
N ILE A 97 -12.18 -2.95 -20.67
CA ILE A 97 -10.86 -2.85 -20.06
C ILE A 97 -10.00 -1.84 -20.80
N LYS A 98 -9.29 -0.97 -20.07
CA LYS A 98 -8.32 -0.04 -20.66
C LYS A 98 -7.21 -0.77 -21.37
N ASN A 99 -6.71 -0.19 -22.48
CA ASN A 99 -5.53 -0.72 -23.16
C ASN A 99 -4.25 -0.32 -22.40
N ILE A 100 -3.94 -1.05 -21.34
CA ILE A 100 -2.80 -0.85 -20.46
C ILE A 100 -1.98 -2.13 -20.32
N LYS A 101 -0.86 -2.07 -19.60
CA LYS A 101 0.05 -3.19 -19.38
C LYS A 101 0.18 -3.50 -17.89
N PHE A 102 0.45 -4.76 -17.60
CA PHE A 102 1.02 -5.18 -16.33
C PHE A 102 2.46 -4.66 -16.17
N SER A 103 2.97 -4.67 -14.96
CA SER A 103 4.32 -4.20 -14.63
C SER A 103 5.43 -4.97 -15.35
N ASN A 104 5.19 -6.20 -15.81
CA ASN A 104 6.10 -6.99 -16.62
C ASN A 104 6.00 -6.72 -18.13
N GLY A 105 5.13 -5.79 -18.54
CA GLY A 105 4.91 -5.42 -19.95
C GLY A 105 3.86 -6.24 -20.70
N ASN A 106 3.32 -7.30 -20.11
CA ASN A 106 2.21 -8.06 -20.72
C ASN A 106 0.95 -7.20 -20.80
N PRO A 107 0.13 -7.34 -21.86
CA PRO A 107 -1.09 -6.57 -22.01
C PRO A 107 -2.16 -7.02 -21.01
N VAL A 108 -2.93 -6.06 -20.49
CA VAL A 108 -4.13 -6.33 -19.72
C VAL A 108 -5.28 -6.49 -20.70
N THR A 109 -5.71 -7.72 -20.91
CA THR A 109 -6.83 -8.08 -21.79
C THR A 109 -8.03 -8.56 -20.98
N GLY A 110 -9.21 -8.65 -21.60
CA GLY A 110 -10.38 -9.28 -20.97
C GLY A 110 -10.08 -10.69 -20.46
N GLU A 111 -9.30 -11.48 -21.21
CA GLU A 111 -8.91 -12.83 -20.80
C GLU A 111 -7.95 -12.82 -19.59
N ALA A 112 -7.04 -11.86 -19.51
CA ALA A 112 -6.15 -11.70 -18.33
C ALA A 112 -6.96 -11.33 -17.09
N VAL A 113 -7.93 -10.42 -17.22
CA VAL A 113 -8.84 -10.03 -16.13
C VAL A 113 -9.69 -11.21 -15.69
N LYS A 114 -10.28 -11.96 -16.63
CA LYS A 114 -11.04 -13.17 -16.35
C LYS A 114 -10.20 -14.14 -15.50
N LYS A 115 -9.02 -14.51 -15.95
CA LYS A 115 -8.12 -15.43 -15.23
C LYS A 115 -7.77 -14.93 -13.83
N SER A 116 -7.53 -13.63 -13.68
CA SER A 116 -7.25 -13.02 -12.38
C SER A 116 -8.43 -13.16 -11.41
N ILE A 117 -9.65 -12.90 -11.86
CA ILE A 117 -10.85 -13.04 -11.03
C ILE A 117 -11.12 -14.53 -10.70
N GLU A 118 -11.02 -15.42 -11.68
CA GLU A 118 -11.16 -16.87 -11.47
C GLU A 118 -10.13 -17.39 -10.44
N ARG A 119 -8.87 -16.93 -10.53
CA ARG A 119 -7.84 -17.21 -9.53
C ARG A 119 -8.26 -16.75 -8.13
N THR A 120 -8.81 -15.56 -8.02
CA THR A 120 -9.29 -15.03 -6.73
C THR A 120 -10.38 -15.92 -6.14
N PHE A 121 -11.33 -16.36 -6.94
CA PHE A 121 -12.36 -17.30 -6.50
C PHE A 121 -11.83 -18.68 -6.13
N ALA A 122 -10.78 -19.15 -6.80
CA ALA A 122 -10.14 -20.44 -6.49
C ALA A 122 -9.33 -20.40 -5.19
N LYS A 123 -8.66 -19.27 -4.89
CA LYS A 123 -7.74 -19.16 -3.75
C LYS A 123 -8.36 -18.56 -2.49
N ALA A 124 -9.37 -17.70 -2.62
CA ALA A 124 -9.94 -16.96 -1.50
C ALA A 124 -11.40 -17.35 -1.23
N PRO A 125 -11.70 -18.13 -0.19
CA PRO A 125 -13.09 -18.46 0.20
C PRO A 125 -13.95 -17.21 0.44
N ARG A 126 -13.35 -16.09 0.85
CA ARG A 126 -14.05 -14.80 1.03
C ARG A 126 -14.68 -14.31 -0.27
N ALA A 127 -14.06 -14.55 -1.43
CA ALA A 127 -14.62 -14.14 -2.72
C ALA A 127 -15.98 -14.79 -2.98
N GLN A 128 -16.10 -16.10 -2.67
CA GLN A 128 -17.35 -16.84 -2.82
C GLN A 128 -18.46 -16.33 -1.90
N ALA A 129 -18.09 -15.79 -0.73
CA ALA A 129 -19.04 -15.18 0.21
C ALA A 129 -19.49 -13.79 -0.22
N MET A 130 -18.71 -13.08 -1.04
CA MET A 130 -19.06 -11.73 -1.51
C MET A 130 -20.17 -11.77 -2.55
N PHE A 131 -20.03 -12.59 -3.58
CA PHE A 131 -21.10 -12.80 -4.56
C PHE A 131 -21.03 -14.17 -5.21
N PRO A 132 -22.20 -14.73 -5.62
CA PRO A 132 -22.28 -16.06 -6.23
C PRO A 132 -21.91 -15.99 -7.71
N LEU A 133 -20.62 -16.09 -8.03
CA LEU A 133 -20.15 -16.18 -9.39
C LEU A 133 -20.75 -17.42 -10.09
N ASP A 134 -21.23 -17.24 -11.32
CA ASP A 134 -21.57 -18.33 -12.21
C ASP A 134 -20.40 -18.65 -13.13
N HIS A 135 -20.13 -17.78 -14.09
CA HIS A 135 -18.98 -17.90 -14.99
C HIS A 135 -18.53 -16.51 -15.48
N ILE A 136 -17.41 -16.48 -16.17
CA ILE A 136 -16.86 -15.28 -16.77
C ILE A 136 -16.53 -15.55 -18.24
N THR A 137 -16.90 -14.64 -19.13
CA THR A 137 -16.49 -14.67 -20.53
C THR A 137 -15.61 -13.48 -20.85
N ALA A 138 -14.76 -13.61 -21.87
CA ALA A 138 -13.90 -12.51 -22.31
C ALA A 138 -13.82 -12.52 -23.86
N ASP A 139 -13.78 -11.31 -24.44
CA ASP A 139 -13.55 -11.08 -25.86
C ASP A 139 -12.75 -9.77 -26.04
N GLY A 140 -11.51 -9.89 -26.55
CA GLY A 140 -10.60 -8.75 -26.68
C GLY A 140 -10.39 -8.00 -25.37
N GLN A 141 -10.79 -6.74 -25.35
CA GLN A 141 -10.73 -5.85 -24.17
C GLN A 141 -12.04 -5.84 -23.36
N THR A 142 -12.89 -6.83 -23.51
CA THR A 142 -14.17 -6.92 -22.81
C THR A 142 -14.19 -8.16 -21.93
N VAL A 143 -14.69 -8.01 -20.70
CA VAL A 143 -14.96 -9.12 -19.79
C VAL A 143 -16.40 -9.03 -19.28
N THR A 144 -17.14 -10.13 -19.33
CA THR A 144 -18.50 -10.20 -18.80
C THR A 144 -18.56 -11.21 -17.66
N ILE A 145 -19.02 -10.74 -16.51
CA ILE A 145 -19.15 -11.52 -15.28
C ILE A 145 -20.62 -11.90 -15.08
N TYR A 146 -20.91 -13.18 -15.02
CA TYR A 146 -22.26 -13.71 -14.79
C TYR A 146 -22.41 -14.19 -13.34
N THR A 147 -23.53 -13.88 -12.75
CA THR A 147 -23.86 -14.26 -11.37
C THR A 147 -25.09 -15.16 -11.30
N LYS A 148 -25.16 -16.04 -10.31
CA LYS A 148 -26.26 -17.00 -10.13
C LYS A 148 -27.56 -16.35 -9.64
N LYS A 149 -27.52 -15.06 -9.28
CA LYS A 149 -28.66 -14.25 -8.87
C LYS A 149 -28.37 -12.78 -9.18
N PRO A 150 -29.40 -11.91 -9.29
CA PRO A 150 -29.21 -10.49 -9.53
C PRO A 150 -28.32 -9.81 -8.48
N ILE A 151 -27.32 -9.04 -8.91
CA ILE A 151 -26.41 -8.29 -8.05
C ILE A 151 -26.27 -6.88 -8.60
N ALA A 152 -26.99 -5.92 -8.03
CA ALA A 152 -26.95 -4.52 -8.45
C ALA A 152 -25.62 -3.82 -8.11
N THR A 153 -24.89 -4.30 -7.12
CA THR A 153 -23.68 -3.65 -6.55
C THR A 153 -22.38 -4.31 -6.97
N LEU A 154 -22.38 -5.16 -8.00
CA LEU A 154 -21.20 -5.91 -8.43
C LEU A 154 -19.98 -5.02 -8.72
N PRO A 155 -20.08 -3.86 -9.39
CA PRO A 155 -18.91 -3.01 -9.59
C PRO A 155 -18.23 -2.60 -8.29
N GLY A 156 -19.00 -2.21 -7.26
CA GLY A 156 -18.45 -1.89 -5.95
C GLY A 156 -17.77 -3.08 -5.28
N MET A 157 -18.30 -4.29 -5.42
CA MET A 157 -17.65 -5.50 -4.89
C MET A 157 -16.32 -5.78 -5.56
N LEU A 158 -16.19 -5.49 -6.86
CA LEU A 158 -14.95 -5.65 -7.62
C LEU A 158 -13.92 -4.54 -7.37
N GLY A 159 -14.26 -3.53 -6.57
CA GLY A 159 -13.33 -2.53 -6.02
C GLY A 159 -12.67 -2.98 -4.70
N ASP A 160 -13.12 -4.08 -4.09
CA ASP A 160 -12.44 -4.63 -2.91
C ASP A 160 -11.02 -5.08 -3.29
N PRO A 161 -10.00 -4.74 -2.49
CA PRO A 161 -8.60 -5.14 -2.74
C PRO A 161 -8.35 -6.64 -2.91
N LEU A 162 -9.30 -7.47 -2.53
CA LEU A 162 -9.28 -8.91 -2.86
C LEU A 162 -9.26 -9.17 -4.37
N PHE A 163 -9.91 -8.27 -5.15
CA PHE A 163 -10.04 -8.38 -6.61
C PHE A 163 -9.01 -7.53 -7.37
N ILE A 164 -7.83 -7.29 -6.77
CA ILE A 164 -6.67 -6.77 -7.50
C ILE A 164 -6.43 -7.64 -8.74
N ILE A 165 -6.29 -7.00 -9.90
CA ILE A 165 -6.02 -7.69 -11.15
C ILE A 165 -4.53 -8.00 -11.24
N VAL A 166 -4.19 -9.28 -11.35
CA VAL A 166 -2.83 -9.78 -11.42
C VAL A 166 -2.59 -10.56 -12.71
N ASP A 167 -1.36 -10.52 -13.20
CA ASP A 167 -0.94 -11.40 -14.30
C ASP A 167 -0.72 -12.82 -13.79
N THR A 168 -1.69 -13.69 -14.04
CA THR A 168 -1.64 -15.09 -13.60
C THR A 168 -0.55 -15.90 -14.31
N SER A 169 -0.01 -15.43 -15.44
CA SER A 169 1.11 -16.09 -16.12
C SER A 169 2.43 -16.02 -15.34
N ALA A 170 2.49 -15.15 -14.34
CA ALA A 170 3.61 -15.04 -13.42
C ALA A 170 3.55 -16.02 -12.24
N GLU A 171 2.44 -16.73 -12.03
CA GLU A 171 2.34 -17.73 -10.98
C GLU A 171 3.37 -18.85 -11.15
N GLY A 172 3.98 -19.27 -10.06
CA GLY A 172 5.07 -20.25 -10.05
C GLY A 172 6.42 -19.72 -10.56
N LYS A 173 6.47 -18.50 -11.11
CA LYS A 173 7.70 -17.81 -11.54
C LYS A 173 8.09 -16.70 -10.57
N GLN A 174 7.11 -16.10 -9.92
CA GLN A 174 7.27 -15.06 -8.91
C GLN A 174 6.56 -15.47 -7.62
N ASP A 175 7.23 -15.28 -6.49
CA ASP A 175 6.68 -15.48 -5.16
C ASP A 175 5.85 -14.25 -4.76
N PHE A 176 4.53 -14.31 -4.94
CA PHE A 176 3.64 -13.20 -4.61
C PHE A 176 3.64 -12.86 -3.12
N ASP A 177 3.93 -13.82 -2.23
CA ASP A 177 4.01 -13.56 -0.80
C ASP A 177 5.14 -12.57 -0.46
N LYS A 178 6.30 -12.69 -1.13
CA LYS A 178 7.52 -11.95 -0.80
C LYS A 178 7.85 -10.85 -1.80
N GLN A 179 7.53 -11.06 -3.07
CA GLN A 179 7.89 -10.16 -4.15
C GLN A 179 6.70 -9.32 -4.63
N GLY A 180 5.50 -9.58 -4.08
CA GLY A 180 4.26 -8.97 -4.56
C GLY A 180 3.80 -9.51 -5.91
N PRO A 181 2.56 -9.24 -6.29
CA PRO A 181 2.00 -9.67 -7.57
C PRO A 181 2.53 -8.82 -8.72
N ILE A 182 2.57 -9.41 -9.92
CA ILE A 182 2.63 -8.66 -11.18
C ILE A 182 1.23 -8.08 -11.40
N SER A 183 1.10 -6.76 -11.29
CA SER A 183 -0.16 -6.04 -11.40
C SER A 183 0.03 -4.73 -12.18
N THR A 184 -0.90 -3.81 -12.10
CA THR A 184 -0.97 -2.61 -12.95
C THR A 184 -0.63 -1.31 -12.23
N GLY A 185 -0.36 -1.36 -10.93
CA GLY A 185 -0.16 -0.17 -10.13
C GLY A 185 1.10 0.65 -10.48
N PRO A 186 1.21 1.89 -9.97
CA PRO A 186 2.35 2.79 -10.25
C PRO A 186 3.69 2.30 -9.70
N TYR A 187 3.71 1.33 -8.80
CA TYR A 187 4.93 0.79 -8.20
C TYR A 187 5.03 -0.73 -8.33
N VAL A 188 6.27 -1.21 -8.30
CA VAL A 188 6.63 -2.62 -8.19
C VAL A 188 7.44 -2.84 -6.93
N VAL A 189 7.29 -4.02 -6.32
CA VAL A 189 8.02 -4.38 -5.10
C VAL A 189 9.47 -4.69 -5.46
N LYS A 190 10.40 -3.97 -4.83
CA LYS A 190 11.84 -4.24 -4.89
C LYS A 190 12.28 -5.15 -3.76
N SER A 191 11.81 -4.86 -2.54
CA SER A 191 12.04 -5.70 -1.36
C SER A 191 10.89 -5.58 -0.38
N PHE A 192 10.60 -6.65 0.34
CA PHE A 192 9.55 -6.69 1.34
C PHE A 192 10.05 -7.35 2.63
N SER A 193 9.79 -6.68 3.74
CA SER A 193 9.92 -7.21 5.09
C SER A 193 8.84 -6.63 6.00
N LYS A 194 8.65 -7.21 7.19
CA LYS A 194 7.71 -6.66 8.19
C LYS A 194 8.03 -5.22 8.60
N ALA A 195 9.30 -4.83 8.58
CA ALA A 195 9.73 -3.50 9.03
C ALA A 195 9.76 -2.48 7.90
N LYS A 196 10.01 -2.93 6.65
CA LYS A 196 10.22 -2.01 5.54
C LYS A 196 9.88 -2.68 4.21
N THR A 197 9.22 -1.94 3.34
CA THR A 197 9.01 -2.30 1.94
C THR A 197 9.63 -1.23 1.04
N GLU A 198 10.46 -1.65 0.11
CA GLU A 198 11.02 -0.77 -0.92
C GLU A 198 10.32 -1.02 -2.25
N LEU A 199 10.01 0.05 -2.93
CA LEU A 199 9.25 0.05 -4.17
C LEU A 199 10.00 0.88 -5.21
N ASP A 200 9.99 0.42 -6.46
CA ASP A 200 10.46 1.16 -7.62
C ASP A 200 9.26 1.54 -8.51
N ALA A 201 9.35 2.66 -9.21
CA ALA A 201 8.31 3.06 -10.15
C ALA A 201 8.12 1.99 -11.23
N ASN A 202 6.86 1.69 -11.55
CA ASN A 202 6.50 0.75 -12.60
C ASN A 202 6.78 1.39 -13.97
N PRO A 203 7.73 0.86 -14.78
CA PRO A 203 8.08 1.44 -16.07
C PRO A 203 6.97 1.31 -17.12
N ASN A 204 5.99 0.45 -16.88
CA ASN A 204 4.86 0.21 -17.76
C ASN A 204 3.56 0.84 -17.26
N TYR A 205 3.64 1.70 -16.22
CA TYR A 205 2.45 2.39 -15.71
C TYR A 205 1.89 3.34 -16.74
N TYR A 206 0.57 3.41 -16.86
CA TYR A 206 -0.12 4.18 -17.90
C TYR A 206 -0.21 5.69 -17.63
N ALA A 207 0.34 6.16 -16.50
CA ALA A 207 0.38 7.58 -16.12
C ALA A 207 1.75 7.95 -15.54
N ALA A 208 1.98 9.24 -15.29
CA ALA A 208 3.21 9.70 -14.68
C ALA A 208 3.31 9.25 -13.22
N VAL A 209 4.48 8.74 -12.82
CA VAL A 209 4.78 8.39 -11.43
C VAL A 209 5.73 9.45 -10.88
N PRO A 210 5.31 10.25 -9.87
CA PRO A 210 6.07 11.42 -9.43
C PRO A 210 7.37 11.09 -8.71
N TYR A 211 7.46 9.92 -8.06
CA TYR A 211 8.65 9.44 -7.35
C TYR A 211 9.16 8.17 -7.99
N LYS A 212 10.47 8.10 -8.26
CA LYS A 212 11.10 6.90 -8.82
C LYS A 212 11.17 5.74 -7.83
N HIS A 213 11.23 6.09 -6.55
CA HIS A 213 11.33 5.14 -5.45
C HIS A 213 10.31 5.49 -4.37
N ALA A 214 9.81 4.48 -3.68
CA ALA A 214 9.09 4.68 -2.43
C ALA A 214 9.62 3.73 -1.36
N VAL A 215 9.67 4.20 -0.12
CA VAL A 215 10.08 3.42 1.05
C VAL A 215 8.95 3.49 2.06
N VAL A 216 8.33 2.37 2.31
CA VAL A 216 7.27 2.25 3.31
C VAL A 216 7.86 1.66 4.57
N ASN A 217 7.92 2.47 5.62
CA ASN A 217 8.44 2.08 6.93
C ASN A 217 7.28 1.69 7.85
N THR A 218 7.38 0.52 8.43
CA THR A 218 6.42 0.07 9.45
C THR A 218 6.81 0.69 10.79
N ILE A 219 5.96 1.55 11.31
CA ILE A 219 6.10 2.22 12.62
C ILE A 219 4.77 2.06 13.34
N ASP A 220 4.64 1.01 14.15
CA ASP A 220 3.36 0.61 14.74
C ASP A 220 2.86 1.58 15.81
N ASP A 221 3.78 2.12 16.63
CA ASP A 221 3.41 3.12 17.62
C ASP A 221 3.06 4.46 16.94
N PRO A 222 1.85 5.01 17.15
CA PRO A 222 1.38 6.21 16.48
C PRO A 222 2.18 7.46 16.85
N SER A 223 2.61 7.60 18.09
CA SER A 223 3.38 8.78 18.52
C SER A 223 4.81 8.74 17.96
N THR A 224 5.43 7.57 17.90
CA THR A 224 6.72 7.39 17.23
C THR A 224 6.60 7.73 15.74
N ARG A 225 5.51 7.33 15.08
CA ARG A 225 5.25 7.65 13.68
C ARG A 225 5.03 9.15 13.46
N ALA A 226 4.33 9.82 14.36
CA ALA A 226 4.18 11.28 14.36
C ALA A 226 5.53 11.99 14.52
N MET A 227 6.38 11.53 15.44
CA MET A 227 7.73 12.08 15.62
C MET A 227 8.64 11.86 14.41
N ALA A 228 8.55 10.72 13.74
CA ALA A 228 9.30 10.45 12.52
C ALA A 228 8.96 11.46 11.41
N LEU A 229 7.67 11.83 11.27
CA LEU A 229 7.24 12.89 10.34
C LEU A 229 7.78 14.26 10.75
N GLN A 230 7.71 14.61 12.04
CA GLN A 230 8.26 15.89 12.52
C GLN A 230 9.76 16.06 12.27
N LYS A 231 10.53 14.96 12.42
CA LYS A 231 11.98 14.96 12.19
C LYS A 231 12.35 14.86 10.71
N GLY A 232 11.38 14.68 9.80
CA GLY A 232 11.64 14.47 8.39
C GLY A 232 12.27 13.10 8.08
N GLU A 233 12.09 12.10 8.93
CA GLU A 233 12.49 10.70 8.69
C GLU A 233 11.52 10.04 7.71
N VAL A 234 10.26 10.47 7.70
CA VAL A 234 9.25 10.13 6.69
C VAL A 234 8.63 11.41 6.13
N ASP A 235 8.11 11.34 4.91
CA ASP A 235 7.47 12.46 4.20
C ASP A 235 5.95 12.42 4.37
N VAL A 236 5.41 11.22 4.58
CA VAL A 236 3.99 10.98 4.84
C VAL A 236 3.86 10.04 6.03
N ALA A 237 2.95 10.33 6.94
CA ALA A 237 2.57 9.43 8.02
C ALA A 237 1.04 9.24 8.04
N VAL A 238 0.59 8.00 8.09
CA VAL A 238 -0.84 7.67 8.12
C VAL A 238 -1.27 7.23 9.51
N ASN A 239 -2.56 7.37 9.82
CA ASN A 239 -3.16 7.00 11.11
C ASN A 239 -2.45 7.69 12.30
N ILE A 240 -2.34 9.02 12.24
CA ILE A 240 -1.88 9.85 13.35
C ILE A 240 -2.95 9.83 14.44
N ALA A 241 -2.52 9.61 15.69
CA ALA A 241 -3.44 9.64 16.81
C ALA A 241 -4.02 11.06 17.02
N PRO A 242 -5.31 11.20 17.39
CA PRO A 242 -5.92 12.52 17.60
C PRO A 242 -5.14 13.40 18.58
N GLY A 243 -4.53 12.81 19.63
CA GLY A 243 -3.70 13.55 20.60
C GLY A 243 -2.42 14.14 20.01
N ASP A 244 -1.90 13.55 18.93
CA ASP A 244 -0.67 13.99 18.27
C ASP A 244 -0.92 15.03 17.16
N LEU A 245 -2.17 15.28 16.77
CA LEU A 245 -2.50 16.27 15.71
C LEU A 245 -2.03 17.68 16.07
N ALA A 246 -1.92 17.98 17.35
CA ALA A 246 -1.39 19.28 17.83
C ALA A 246 0.05 19.54 17.36
N LEU A 247 0.82 18.51 17.08
CA LEU A 247 2.21 18.61 16.60
C LEU A 247 2.29 19.17 15.16
N PHE A 248 1.20 19.15 14.40
CA PHE A 248 1.13 19.50 12.98
C PHE A 248 0.29 20.76 12.71
N LYS A 249 0.24 21.68 13.69
CA LYS A 249 -0.50 22.95 13.56
C LYS A 249 0.14 23.93 12.60
N ASP A 250 1.45 23.86 12.42
CA ASP A 250 2.18 24.72 11.48
C ASP A 250 1.88 24.31 10.04
N LYS A 251 0.88 24.98 9.45
CA LYS A 251 0.42 24.70 8.08
C LYS A 251 1.41 25.13 6.99
N SER A 252 2.47 25.86 7.34
CA SER A 252 3.55 26.16 6.41
C SER A 252 4.49 24.97 6.20
N LYS A 253 4.51 24.02 7.15
CA LYS A 253 5.35 22.80 7.13
C LYS A 253 4.58 21.52 6.87
N PHE A 254 3.33 21.45 7.34
CA PHE A 254 2.55 20.23 7.32
C PHE A 254 1.18 20.42 6.67
N THR A 255 0.79 19.46 5.85
CA THR A 255 -0.58 19.31 5.38
C THR A 255 -1.21 18.13 6.14
N THR A 256 -2.37 18.34 6.70
CA THR A 256 -3.16 17.29 7.35
C THR A 256 -4.41 17.01 6.52
N SER A 257 -4.71 15.72 6.30
CA SER A 257 -5.95 15.26 5.69
C SER A 257 -6.71 14.43 6.72
N GLU A 258 -7.97 14.74 6.90
CA GLU A 258 -8.91 14.02 7.75
C GLU A 258 -10.09 13.60 6.89
N ILE A 259 -10.45 12.34 6.95
CA ILE A 259 -11.53 11.76 6.16
C ILE A 259 -12.43 10.99 7.11
N ASP A 260 -13.73 11.28 7.06
CA ASP A 260 -14.74 10.51 7.78
C ASP A 260 -14.71 9.06 7.34
N SER A 261 -14.74 8.16 8.30
CA SER A 261 -14.64 6.73 8.06
C SER A 261 -15.96 6.03 8.37
N ILE A 262 -16.28 5.01 7.59
CA ILE A 262 -17.36 4.05 7.89
C ILE A 262 -16.92 2.97 8.89
N ARG A 263 -15.71 3.10 9.46
CA ARG A 263 -15.17 2.13 10.42
C ARG A 263 -15.75 2.37 11.79
N ASP A 264 -16.40 1.35 12.32
CA ASP A 264 -16.84 1.31 13.71
C ASP A 264 -15.83 0.59 14.59
N VAL A 265 -15.70 1.04 15.83
CA VAL A 265 -14.97 0.32 16.87
C VAL A 265 -15.98 -0.44 17.71
N LEU A 266 -15.94 -1.76 17.65
CA LEU A 266 -16.88 -2.64 18.33
C LEU A 266 -16.18 -3.44 19.43
N ALA A 267 -16.81 -3.52 20.60
CA ALA A 267 -16.44 -4.49 21.62
C ALA A 267 -17.13 -5.83 21.34
N ARG A 268 -16.38 -6.84 20.91
CA ARG A 268 -16.90 -8.19 20.73
C ARG A 268 -16.85 -8.96 22.04
N LEU A 269 -18.01 -9.19 22.64
CA LEU A 269 -18.12 -9.86 23.92
C LEU A 269 -18.09 -11.41 23.73
N SER A 270 -17.27 -12.10 24.52
CA SER A 270 -17.25 -13.57 24.56
C SER A 270 -18.39 -14.07 25.44
N VAL A 271 -19.42 -14.66 24.83
CA VAL A 271 -20.60 -15.21 25.51
C VAL A 271 -20.49 -16.72 25.77
N LYS A 272 -19.28 -17.28 25.71
CA LYS A 272 -19.07 -18.71 25.98
C LYS A 272 -19.54 -19.09 27.37
N GLU A 273 -20.16 -20.25 27.47
CA GLU A 273 -20.58 -20.83 28.74
C GLU A 273 -19.42 -20.91 29.76
N GLY A 274 -19.69 -20.62 31.03
CA GLY A 274 -18.69 -20.58 32.09
C GLY A 274 -17.80 -19.33 32.10
N LYS A 275 -18.02 -18.34 31.22
CA LYS A 275 -17.34 -17.04 31.24
C LYS A 275 -18.25 -15.95 31.83
N PRO A 276 -17.68 -14.91 32.47
CA PRO A 276 -18.48 -13.86 33.12
C PRO A 276 -19.50 -13.20 32.18
N LEU A 277 -19.16 -13.02 30.92
CA LEU A 277 -20.03 -12.40 29.90
C LEU A 277 -21.08 -13.35 29.33
N ALA A 278 -21.17 -14.60 29.78
CA ALA A 278 -22.30 -15.48 29.47
C ALA A 278 -23.59 -14.97 30.12
N ASP A 279 -23.51 -14.33 31.30
CA ASP A 279 -24.65 -13.72 31.98
C ASP A 279 -25.08 -12.42 31.27
N PRO A 280 -26.34 -12.31 30.79
CA PRO A 280 -26.85 -11.10 30.16
C PRO A 280 -26.78 -9.85 31.05
N ARG A 281 -26.91 -10.01 32.39
CA ARG A 281 -26.84 -8.88 33.33
C ARG A 281 -25.44 -8.26 33.38
N VAL A 282 -24.40 -9.10 33.28
CA VAL A 282 -23.01 -8.61 33.21
C VAL A 282 -22.77 -7.85 31.89
N ARG A 283 -23.36 -8.32 30.77
CA ARG A 283 -23.26 -7.59 29.50
C ARG A 283 -24.00 -6.26 29.54
N ALA A 284 -25.17 -6.21 30.19
CA ALA A 284 -25.93 -4.96 30.31
C ALA A 284 -25.14 -3.90 31.10
N ALA A 285 -24.47 -4.28 32.19
CA ALA A 285 -23.62 -3.39 32.96
C ALA A 285 -22.39 -2.81 32.24
N LEU A 286 -22.06 -3.31 31.04
CA LEU A 286 -20.99 -2.74 30.20
C LEU A 286 -21.49 -1.61 29.29
N ILE A 287 -22.79 -1.43 29.18
CA ILE A 287 -23.42 -0.45 28.28
C ILE A 287 -23.84 0.80 29.10
N GLU A 288 -24.05 0.65 30.41
CA GLU A 288 -24.29 1.72 31.39
C GLU A 288 -22.99 2.42 31.82
#